data_aac273c857f5236dd79f0fafa024131d
#
_entry.id   aac273c857f5236dd79f0fafa024131d
#
_cell.length_a   1.000
_cell.length_b   1.000
_cell.length_c   1.000
_cell.angle_alpha   90.00
_cell.angle_beta   90.00
_cell.angle_gamma   90.00
#
_symmetry.space_group_name_H-M   'P 1'
#
loop_
_entity.id
_entity.type
_entity.pdbx_description
1 polymer ?
#
loop_
_entity_poly.entity_id
_entity_poly.type
_entity_poly.pdbx_seq_one_letter_code
_entity_poly.pdbx_strand_id
1 'polypeptide(L)'
;MKQPDGSIDIEKAKEINEQFEISKQFWGHLVKNNSISNPKEFIQPLPHISFVRGKNNVQFLKDRYHAMKDFPMFDNIEYTEDIEEMRKWIPLMMEGHSSSDIMAASKINEGTDVNFGELTRKMAKNIEQHPNANVQYNHEVIDFNHRKDGKWEVKVRQRNSGDVQTELADYVFIGAGGGAIPLLQKTGIPESKHLGGFPITGQFLICTNPD
;
A
#
# COMPACT_ATOMS: atom_id res chain seq x y z
N MET A 1 8.18 10.55 -8.86
CA MET A 1 8.90 9.79 -9.92
C MET A 1 9.72 10.78 -10.75
N LYS A 2 10.74 10.32 -11.50
CA LYS A 2 11.44 11.19 -12.43
C LYS A 2 10.60 11.35 -13.71
N GLN A 3 10.32 12.59 -14.10
CA GLN A 3 9.62 12.93 -15.33
C GLN A 3 10.53 12.75 -16.56
N PRO A 4 9.98 12.67 -17.77
CA PRO A 4 10.78 12.57 -18.99
C PRO A 4 11.77 13.73 -19.19
N ASP A 5 11.48 14.91 -18.66
CA ASP A 5 12.33 16.10 -18.67
C ASP A 5 13.43 16.08 -17.59
N GLY A 6 13.45 15.02 -16.76
CA GLY A 6 14.40 14.86 -15.66
C GLY A 6 13.98 15.47 -14.32
N SER A 7 12.89 16.22 -14.26
CA SER A 7 12.35 16.76 -13.01
C SER A 7 11.79 15.67 -12.09
N ILE A 8 11.61 16.02 -10.81
CA ILE A 8 11.01 15.13 -9.81
C ILE A 8 9.52 15.45 -9.69
N ASP A 9 8.69 14.44 -9.77
CA ASP A 9 7.25 14.54 -9.56
C ASP A 9 6.93 14.67 -8.05
N ILE A 10 6.85 15.90 -7.59
CA ILE A 10 6.56 16.25 -6.19
C ILE A 10 5.10 16.07 -5.87
N GLU A 11 4.20 16.39 -6.80
CA GLU A 11 2.76 16.29 -6.56
C GLU A 11 2.35 14.83 -6.28
N LYS A 12 2.94 13.90 -7.01
CA LYS A 12 2.69 12.47 -6.73
C LYS A 12 3.23 12.02 -5.37
N ALA A 13 4.37 12.56 -4.93
CA ALA A 13 4.92 12.27 -3.60
C ALA A 13 4.02 12.83 -2.48
N LYS A 14 3.51 14.04 -2.64
CA LYS A 14 2.54 14.64 -1.71
C LYS A 14 1.25 13.83 -1.62
N GLU A 15 0.65 13.50 -2.77
CA GLU A 15 -0.57 12.70 -2.83
C GLU A 15 -0.43 11.37 -2.08
N ILE A 16 0.68 10.65 -2.30
CA ILE A 16 0.94 9.36 -1.61
C ILE A 16 1.06 9.58 -0.10
N ASN A 17 1.77 10.64 0.33
CA ASN A 17 1.92 10.92 1.75
C ASN A 17 0.59 11.32 2.41
N GLU A 18 -0.22 12.15 1.75
CA GLU A 18 -1.55 12.53 2.21
C GLU A 18 -2.47 11.31 2.37
N GLN A 19 -2.49 10.41 1.37
CA GLN A 19 -3.27 9.16 1.44
C GLN A 19 -2.82 8.27 2.61
N PHE A 20 -1.53 8.23 2.87
CA PHE A 20 -0.99 7.47 4.00
C PHE A 20 -1.40 8.10 5.35
N GLU A 21 -1.30 9.41 5.48
CA GLU A 21 -1.73 10.12 6.70
C GLU A 21 -3.23 9.95 6.97
N ILE A 22 -4.07 10.05 5.93
CA ILE A 22 -5.52 9.79 6.04
C ILE A 22 -5.78 8.34 6.50
N SER A 23 -5.02 7.39 5.98
CA SER A 23 -5.13 5.97 6.39
C SER A 23 -4.79 5.79 7.87
N LYS A 24 -3.70 6.40 8.36
CA LYS A 24 -3.34 6.36 9.79
C LYS A 24 -4.41 7.00 10.68
N GLN A 25 -4.97 8.13 10.25
CA GLN A 25 -6.06 8.79 10.98
C GLN A 25 -7.30 7.90 11.06
N PHE A 26 -7.66 7.24 9.96
CA PHE A 26 -8.78 6.31 9.93
C PHE A 26 -8.55 5.12 10.87
N TRP A 27 -7.37 4.50 10.83
CA TRP A 27 -7.05 3.39 11.74
C TRP A 27 -7.04 3.84 13.21
N GLY A 28 -6.50 5.04 13.48
CA GLY A 28 -6.55 5.64 14.81
C GLY A 28 -7.98 5.89 15.30
N HIS A 29 -8.89 6.29 14.42
CA HIS A 29 -10.31 6.43 14.71
C HIS A 29 -10.95 5.08 15.07
N LEU A 30 -10.66 4.01 14.31
CA LEU A 30 -11.16 2.67 14.60
C LEU A 30 -10.68 2.16 15.97
N VAL A 31 -9.42 2.41 16.32
CA VAL A 31 -8.86 2.05 17.63
C VAL A 31 -9.52 2.86 18.74
N LYS A 32 -9.64 4.17 18.57
CA LYS A 32 -10.27 5.07 19.56
C LYS A 32 -11.71 4.69 19.88
N ASN A 33 -12.45 4.20 18.88
CA ASN A 33 -13.86 3.79 19.03
C ASN A 33 -14.01 2.31 19.41
N ASN A 34 -12.93 1.62 19.77
CA ASN A 34 -12.91 0.20 20.09
C ASN A 34 -13.43 -0.73 18.96
N SER A 35 -13.43 -0.26 17.71
CA SER A 35 -13.77 -1.08 16.55
C SER A 35 -12.70 -2.12 16.25
N ILE A 36 -11.43 -1.75 16.48
CA ILE A 36 -10.29 -2.67 16.46
C ILE A 36 -9.41 -2.42 17.69
N SER A 37 -8.69 -3.45 18.14
CA SER A 37 -7.85 -3.39 19.35
C SER A 37 -6.37 -3.63 19.00
N ASN A 38 -5.50 -3.38 19.99
CA ASN A 38 -4.06 -3.71 19.94
C ASN A 38 -3.36 -3.17 18.68
N PRO A 39 -3.23 -1.84 18.50
CA PRO A 39 -2.62 -1.27 17.29
C PRO A 39 -1.19 -1.76 17.06
N LYS A 40 -0.43 -2.08 18.11
CA LYS A 40 0.94 -2.62 18.01
C LYS A 40 1.05 -3.95 17.25
N GLU A 41 -0.05 -4.68 17.07
CA GLU A 41 -0.08 -5.93 16.30
C GLU A 41 -0.10 -5.70 14.79
N PHE A 42 -0.51 -4.52 14.35
CA PHE A 42 -0.62 -4.22 12.93
C PHE A 42 0.15 -2.98 12.45
N ILE A 43 0.57 -2.08 13.35
CA ILE A 43 1.35 -0.88 12.98
C ILE A 43 2.47 -0.62 13.98
N GLN A 44 3.68 -0.45 13.47
CA GLN A 44 4.87 -0.15 14.25
C GLN A 44 5.59 1.06 13.65
N PRO A 45 6.07 2.02 14.46
CA PRO A 45 6.94 3.07 13.96
C PRO A 45 8.27 2.47 13.50
N LEU A 46 8.71 2.84 12.31
CA LEU A 46 9.96 2.39 11.73
C LEU A 46 10.52 3.48 10.82
N PRO A 47 11.80 3.84 10.89
CA PRO A 47 12.40 4.75 9.93
C PRO A 47 12.26 4.23 8.49
N HIS A 48 11.83 5.08 7.58
CA HIS A 48 11.85 4.77 6.16
C HIS A 48 13.17 5.22 5.56
N ILE A 49 13.94 4.27 5.01
CA ILE A 49 15.24 4.54 4.41
C ILE A 49 15.21 4.14 2.94
N SER A 50 15.56 5.08 2.07
CA SER A 50 15.84 4.82 0.66
C SER A 50 17.34 4.75 0.44
N PHE A 51 17.82 3.68 -0.17
CA PHE A 51 19.22 3.42 -0.43
C PHE A 51 19.48 3.18 -1.92
N VAL A 52 20.52 3.77 -2.47
CA VAL A 52 20.86 3.66 -3.90
C VAL A 52 22.35 3.50 -4.13
N ARG A 53 22.70 2.87 -5.29
CA ARG A 53 24.08 2.69 -5.76
C ARG A 53 24.25 3.24 -7.17
N GLY A 54 25.45 3.74 -7.46
CA GLY A 54 25.87 4.24 -8.76
C GLY A 54 25.50 5.71 -9.00
N LYS A 55 26.31 6.38 -9.81
CA LYS A 55 26.27 7.85 -10.02
C LYS A 55 24.88 8.38 -10.37
N ASN A 56 24.19 7.74 -11.30
CA ASN A 56 22.89 8.23 -11.77
C ASN A 56 21.81 8.12 -10.69
N ASN A 57 21.83 7.03 -9.91
CA ASN A 57 20.87 6.81 -8.83
C ASN A 57 21.14 7.73 -7.64
N VAL A 58 22.43 7.95 -7.31
CA VAL A 58 22.83 8.91 -6.28
C VAL A 58 22.39 10.31 -6.65
N GLN A 59 22.63 10.74 -7.89
CA GLN A 59 22.17 12.05 -8.36
C GLN A 59 20.62 12.16 -8.29
N PHE A 60 19.91 11.11 -8.72
CA PHE A 60 18.44 11.08 -8.63
C PHE A 60 17.93 11.22 -7.19
N LEU A 61 18.54 10.49 -6.24
CA LEU A 61 18.13 10.56 -4.83
C LEU A 61 18.43 11.94 -4.23
N LYS A 62 19.55 12.55 -4.63
CA LYS A 62 19.94 13.91 -4.24
C LYS A 62 18.95 14.95 -4.77
N ASP A 63 18.60 14.87 -6.05
CA ASP A 63 17.63 15.77 -6.68
C ASP A 63 16.27 15.63 -6.00
N ARG A 64 15.84 14.38 -5.69
CA ARG A 64 14.62 14.10 -4.95
C ARG A 64 14.64 14.73 -3.54
N TYR A 65 15.72 14.57 -2.81
CA TYR A 65 15.88 15.17 -1.48
C TYR A 65 15.74 16.70 -1.56
N HIS A 66 16.46 17.37 -2.47
CA HIS A 66 16.37 18.81 -2.61
C HIS A 66 14.98 19.30 -3.03
N ALA A 67 14.28 18.54 -3.83
CA ALA A 67 12.92 18.87 -4.24
C ALA A 67 11.87 18.69 -3.14
N MET A 68 12.13 17.85 -2.13
CA MET A 68 11.16 17.49 -1.10
C MET A 68 11.38 18.20 0.24
N LYS A 69 12.63 18.46 0.65
CA LYS A 69 13.02 18.89 1.99
C LYS A 69 12.37 20.18 2.50
N ASP A 70 11.93 21.06 1.60
CA ASP A 70 11.33 22.35 1.95
C ASP A 70 9.79 22.27 2.12
N PHE A 71 9.20 21.06 1.95
CA PHE A 71 7.78 20.85 2.22
C PHE A 71 7.56 20.35 3.64
N PRO A 72 6.58 20.89 4.39
CA PRO A 72 6.33 20.54 5.79
C PRO A 72 6.15 19.04 6.05
N MET A 73 5.62 18.27 5.08
CA MET A 73 5.43 16.83 5.20
C MET A 73 6.72 16.00 5.04
N PHE A 74 7.83 16.66 4.68
CA PHE A 74 9.15 16.04 4.45
C PHE A 74 10.29 16.83 5.12
N ASP A 75 9.97 17.75 6.04
CA ASP A 75 10.94 18.65 6.69
C ASP A 75 12.01 17.91 7.51
N ASN A 76 11.69 16.70 7.98
CA ASN A 76 12.60 15.82 8.72
C ASN A 76 13.37 14.84 7.83
N ILE A 77 13.35 15.00 6.50
CA ILE A 77 14.12 14.12 5.61
C ILE A 77 15.61 14.40 5.75
N GLU A 78 16.37 13.34 5.99
CA GLU A 78 17.82 13.35 6.02
C GLU A 78 18.38 12.76 4.72
N TYR A 79 19.58 13.21 4.29
CA TYR A 79 20.29 12.67 3.12
C TYR A 79 21.76 12.56 3.42
N THR A 80 22.39 11.48 2.98
CA THR A 80 23.84 11.31 3.11
C THR A 80 24.44 10.55 1.94
N GLU A 81 25.68 10.91 1.59
CA GLU A 81 26.59 10.14 0.72
C GLU A 81 27.77 9.57 1.54
N ASP A 82 27.79 9.85 2.85
CA ASP A 82 28.82 9.34 3.77
C ASP A 82 28.53 7.88 4.16
N ILE A 83 29.49 7.02 3.84
CA ILE A 83 29.45 5.59 4.13
C ILE A 83 29.35 5.30 5.64
N GLU A 84 30.07 6.09 6.47
CA GLU A 84 30.05 5.88 7.93
C GLU A 84 28.70 6.30 8.53
N GLU A 85 28.07 7.32 7.98
CA GLU A 85 26.70 7.66 8.40
C GLU A 85 25.68 6.59 7.94
N MET A 86 25.82 6.08 6.72
CA MET A 86 24.98 4.96 6.26
C MET A 86 25.16 3.71 7.09
N ARG A 87 26.37 3.41 7.60
CA ARG A 87 26.61 2.29 8.54
C ARG A 87 25.80 2.40 9.82
N LYS A 88 25.56 3.62 10.31
CA LYS A 88 24.72 3.84 11.51
C LYS A 88 23.23 3.59 11.20
N TRP A 89 22.79 3.94 9.99
CA TRP A 89 21.38 3.82 9.60
C TRP A 89 21.01 2.38 9.18
N ILE A 90 21.88 1.73 8.41
CA ILE A 90 21.61 0.43 7.76
C ILE A 90 22.85 -0.50 7.86
N PRO A 91 23.29 -0.87 9.09
CA PRO A 91 24.56 -1.56 9.30
C PRO A 91 24.72 -2.85 8.49
N LEU A 92 23.70 -3.70 8.46
CA LEU A 92 23.74 -4.97 7.73
C LEU A 92 23.89 -4.77 6.21
N MET A 93 23.25 -3.76 5.64
CA MET A 93 23.38 -3.47 4.22
C MET A 93 24.73 -2.86 3.84
N MET A 94 25.45 -2.33 4.82
CA MET A 94 26.76 -1.72 4.61
C MET A 94 27.93 -2.67 4.81
N GLU A 95 27.68 -3.92 5.14
CA GLU A 95 28.72 -4.94 5.23
C GLU A 95 29.38 -5.15 3.87
N GLY A 96 30.72 -5.18 3.86
CA GLY A 96 31.53 -5.36 2.64
C GLY A 96 31.61 -4.11 1.74
N HIS A 97 30.99 -2.99 2.10
CA HIS A 97 31.09 -1.73 1.38
C HIS A 97 32.19 -0.83 1.95
N SER A 98 32.83 -0.07 1.05
CA SER A 98 33.94 0.84 1.37
C SER A 98 33.65 2.27 0.96
N SER A 99 34.48 3.21 1.43
CA SER A 99 34.39 4.64 1.07
C SER A 99 34.59 4.93 -0.42
N SER A 100 35.06 3.97 -1.21
CA SER A 100 35.17 4.11 -2.67
C SER A 100 33.85 3.80 -3.42
N ASP A 101 32.87 3.23 -2.76
CA ASP A 101 31.57 2.92 -3.38
C ASP A 101 30.74 4.20 -3.55
N ILE A 102 30.13 4.33 -4.74
CA ILE A 102 29.26 5.46 -5.03
C ILE A 102 27.85 5.11 -4.60
N MET A 103 27.43 5.63 -3.46
CA MET A 103 26.19 5.30 -2.79
C MET A 103 25.58 6.52 -2.11
N ALA A 104 24.28 6.48 -1.86
CA ALA A 104 23.58 7.47 -1.06
C ALA A 104 22.37 6.84 -0.37
N ALA A 105 21.97 7.45 0.75
CA ALA A 105 20.76 7.12 1.44
C ALA A 105 19.96 8.38 1.82
N SER A 106 18.65 8.25 1.89
CA SER A 106 17.79 9.23 2.55
C SER A 106 16.93 8.53 3.60
N LYS A 107 16.60 9.24 4.68
CA LYS A 107 15.90 8.70 5.84
C LYS A 107 14.83 9.67 6.31
N ILE A 108 13.68 9.12 6.70
CA ILE A 108 12.60 9.80 7.44
C ILE A 108 12.28 8.94 8.64
N ASN A 109 12.27 9.53 9.85
CA ASN A 109 12.03 8.79 11.09
C ASN A 109 10.55 8.43 11.33
N GLU A 110 9.64 9.13 10.68
CA GLU A 110 8.17 8.97 10.82
C GLU A 110 7.58 7.85 9.95
N GLY A 111 8.41 6.97 9.41
CA GLY A 111 7.95 5.80 8.68
C GLY A 111 7.23 4.79 9.59
N THR A 112 6.51 3.87 8.99
CA THR A 112 5.80 2.80 9.70
C THR A 112 5.87 1.50 8.95
N ASP A 113 5.95 0.40 9.70
CA ASP A 113 5.67 -0.94 9.19
C ASP A 113 4.22 -1.31 9.49
N VAL A 114 3.50 -1.83 8.50
CA VAL A 114 2.08 -2.16 8.61
C VAL A 114 1.84 -3.62 8.23
N ASN A 115 1.41 -4.41 9.20
CA ASN A 115 0.89 -5.75 8.96
C ASN A 115 -0.56 -5.66 8.45
N PHE A 116 -0.71 -5.48 7.12
CA PHE A 116 -2.01 -5.38 6.47
C PHE A 116 -2.87 -6.64 6.66
N GLY A 117 -2.25 -7.81 6.79
CA GLY A 117 -2.96 -9.06 7.06
C GLY A 117 -3.68 -9.01 8.41
N GLU A 118 -2.97 -8.55 9.46
CA GLU A 118 -3.57 -8.43 10.79
C GLU A 118 -4.63 -7.32 10.84
N LEU A 119 -4.34 -6.17 10.25
CA LEU A 119 -5.31 -5.08 10.14
C LEU A 119 -6.61 -5.55 9.45
N THR A 120 -6.49 -6.26 8.33
CA THR A 120 -7.64 -6.80 7.59
C THR A 120 -8.44 -7.78 8.44
N ARG A 121 -7.77 -8.70 9.16
CA ARG A 121 -8.46 -9.64 10.06
C ARG A 121 -9.25 -8.93 11.16
N LYS A 122 -8.66 -7.90 11.77
CA LYS A 122 -9.33 -7.10 12.81
C LYS A 122 -10.54 -6.35 12.26
N MET A 123 -10.42 -5.73 11.10
CA MET A 123 -11.52 -5.03 10.44
C MET A 123 -12.64 -5.99 10.05
N ALA A 124 -12.34 -7.15 9.47
CA ALA A 124 -13.32 -8.17 9.12
C ALA A 124 -14.06 -8.68 10.37
N LYS A 125 -13.31 -8.98 11.44
CA LYS A 125 -13.91 -9.41 12.72
C LYS A 125 -14.84 -8.35 13.31
N ASN A 126 -14.49 -7.06 13.19
CA ASN A 126 -15.38 -5.99 13.63
C ASN A 126 -16.67 -5.94 12.81
N ILE A 127 -16.59 -6.13 11.49
CA ILE A 127 -17.76 -6.18 10.61
C ILE A 127 -18.67 -7.36 10.97
N GLU A 128 -18.10 -8.54 11.24
CA GLU A 128 -18.86 -9.74 11.65
C GLU A 128 -19.67 -9.57 12.95
N GLN A 129 -19.24 -8.65 13.82
CA GLN A 129 -19.97 -8.34 15.05
C GLN A 129 -21.22 -7.48 14.81
N HIS A 130 -21.35 -6.91 13.62
CA HIS A 130 -22.49 -6.06 13.30
C HIS A 130 -23.69 -6.91 12.86
N PRO A 131 -24.89 -6.75 13.48
CA PRO A 131 -26.03 -7.65 13.26
C PRO A 131 -26.56 -7.67 11.82
N ASN A 132 -26.27 -6.63 11.04
CA ASN A 132 -26.72 -6.50 9.66
C ASN A 132 -25.58 -6.70 8.64
N ALA A 133 -24.45 -7.26 9.05
CA ALA A 133 -23.32 -7.54 8.18
C ALA A 133 -22.99 -9.03 8.17
N ASN A 134 -22.54 -9.52 7.01
CA ASN A 134 -22.08 -10.88 6.81
C ASN A 134 -20.79 -10.88 6.01
N VAL A 135 -19.75 -11.55 6.50
CA VAL A 135 -18.46 -11.73 5.80
C VAL A 135 -18.34 -13.18 5.36
N GLN A 136 -18.30 -13.41 4.06
CA GLN A 136 -18.18 -14.75 3.50
C GLN A 136 -16.73 -14.98 3.03
N TYR A 137 -15.99 -15.78 3.78
CA TYR A 137 -14.64 -16.21 3.43
C TYR A 137 -14.67 -17.34 2.40
N ASN A 138 -13.56 -17.48 1.64
CA ASN A 138 -13.42 -18.49 0.58
C ASN A 138 -14.49 -18.39 -0.52
N HIS A 139 -15.06 -17.20 -0.70
CA HIS A 139 -16.00 -16.91 -1.76
C HIS A 139 -15.37 -15.94 -2.77
N GLU A 140 -15.55 -16.22 -4.05
CA GLU A 140 -15.02 -15.45 -5.16
C GLU A 140 -16.16 -14.93 -6.01
N VAL A 141 -16.27 -13.63 -6.17
CA VAL A 141 -17.19 -13.05 -7.15
C VAL A 141 -16.63 -13.30 -8.54
N ILE A 142 -17.41 -13.98 -9.38
CA ILE A 142 -16.98 -14.42 -10.70
C ILE A 142 -17.68 -13.69 -11.85
N ASP A 143 -18.86 -13.10 -11.60
CA ASP A 143 -19.63 -12.43 -12.65
C ASP A 143 -20.68 -11.48 -12.06
N PHE A 144 -21.14 -10.51 -12.89
CA PHE A 144 -22.23 -9.58 -12.57
C PHE A 144 -23.22 -9.50 -13.71
N ASN A 145 -24.49 -9.32 -13.37
CA ASN A 145 -25.54 -9.00 -14.33
C ASN A 145 -26.43 -7.90 -13.76
N HIS A 146 -26.55 -6.79 -14.48
CA HIS A 146 -27.47 -5.72 -14.12
C HIS A 146 -28.87 -6.03 -14.67
N ARG A 147 -29.84 -6.16 -13.78
CA ARG A 147 -31.22 -6.52 -14.10
C ARG A 147 -32.02 -5.29 -14.52
N LYS A 148 -33.12 -5.54 -15.22
CA LYS A 148 -34.06 -4.48 -15.65
C LYS A 148 -34.79 -3.79 -14.48
N ASP A 149 -34.85 -4.44 -13.32
CA ASP A 149 -35.42 -3.89 -12.09
C ASP A 149 -34.45 -3.03 -11.28
N GLY A 150 -33.24 -2.78 -11.82
CA GLY A 150 -32.22 -1.96 -11.18
C GLY A 150 -31.33 -2.72 -10.19
N LYS A 151 -31.60 -3.99 -9.93
CA LYS A 151 -30.78 -4.81 -9.02
C LYS A 151 -29.60 -5.45 -9.76
N TRP A 152 -28.63 -5.88 -8.98
CA TRP A 152 -27.48 -6.66 -9.44
C TRP A 152 -27.66 -8.12 -9.07
N GLU A 153 -27.41 -9.00 -10.03
CA GLU A 153 -27.14 -10.41 -9.78
C GLU A 153 -25.61 -10.57 -9.69
N VAL A 154 -25.13 -11.03 -8.54
CA VAL A 154 -23.72 -11.28 -8.26
C VAL A 154 -23.50 -12.77 -8.21
N LYS A 155 -22.75 -13.32 -9.18
CA LYS A 155 -22.39 -14.74 -9.15
C LYS A 155 -21.16 -14.96 -8.28
N VAL A 156 -21.32 -15.83 -7.31
CA VAL A 156 -20.31 -16.12 -6.28
C VAL A 156 -19.96 -17.59 -6.31
N ARG A 157 -18.67 -17.89 -6.39
CA ARG A 157 -18.14 -19.26 -6.32
C ARG A 157 -17.57 -19.52 -4.93
N GLN A 158 -18.00 -20.58 -4.30
CA GLN A 158 -17.34 -21.11 -3.12
C GLN A 158 -16.07 -21.85 -3.53
N ARG A 159 -14.90 -21.41 -3.07
CA ARG A 159 -13.59 -21.88 -3.57
C ARG A 159 -13.27 -23.34 -3.21
N ASN A 160 -13.78 -23.84 -2.10
CA ASN A 160 -13.48 -25.20 -1.64
C ASN A 160 -14.32 -26.27 -2.35
N SER A 161 -15.62 -26.01 -2.57
CA SER A 161 -16.55 -26.94 -3.23
C SER A 161 -16.66 -26.72 -4.74
N GLY A 162 -16.38 -25.50 -5.21
CA GLY A 162 -16.62 -25.08 -6.59
C GLY A 162 -18.07 -24.67 -6.88
N ASP A 163 -18.95 -24.77 -5.91
CA ASP A 163 -20.38 -24.42 -6.06
C ASP A 163 -20.52 -22.93 -6.42
N VAL A 164 -21.47 -22.66 -7.32
CA VAL A 164 -21.80 -21.31 -7.74
C VAL A 164 -23.20 -20.98 -7.31
N GLN A 165 -23.35 -19.83 -6.65
CA GLN A 165 -24.62 -19.26 -6.24
C GLN A 165 -24.78 -17.85 -6.80
N THR A 166 -26.02 -17.36 -6.83
CA THR A 166 -26.34 -16.00 -7.26
C THR A 166 -26.98 -15.23 -6.10
N GLU A 167 -26.35 -14.12 -5.76
CA GLU A 167 -26.85 -13.18 -4.75
C GLU A 167 -27.48 -11.97 -5.44
N LEU A 168 -28.52 -11.42 -4.84
CA LEU A 168 -29.16 -10.18 -5.30
C LEU A 168 -28.74 -9.02 -4.42
N ALA A 169 -28.33 -7.91 -5.06
CA ALA A 169 -27.92 -6.70 -4.38
C ALA A 169 -28.52 -5.46 -5.05
N ASP A 170 -28.92 -4.48 -4.24
CA ASP A 170 -29.34 -3.18 -4.71
C ASP A 170 -28.15 -2.31 -5.14
N TYR A 171 -26.97 -2.58 -4.54
CA TYR A 171 -25.73 -1.88 -4.82
C TYR A 171 -24.53 -2.82 -4.68
N VAL A 172 -23.50 -2.62 -5.50
CA VAL A 172 -22.24 -3.38 -5.42
C VAL A 172 -21.06 -2.42 -5.34
N PHE A 173 -20.22 -2.58 -4.31
CA PHE A 173 -18.94 -1.90 -4.19
C PHE A 173 -17.80 -2.88 -4.49
N ILE A 174 -16.96 -2.58 -5.47
CA ILE A 174 -15.85 -3.43 -5.88
C ILE A 174 -14.57 -2.96 -5.20
N GLY A 175 -14.24 -3.56 -4.06
CA GLY A 175 -13.01 -3.31 -3.30
C GLY A 175 -11.97 -4.41 -3.45
N ALA A 176 -11.79 -4.95 -4.66
CA ALA A 176 -11.04 -6.19 -4.91
C ALA A 176 -9.54 -5.98 -5.21
N GLY A 177 -8.95 -4.81 -4.88
CA GLY A 177 -7.55 -4.52 -5.14
C GLY A 177 -7.15 -4.78 -6.59
N GLY A 178 -6.15 -5.61 -6.85
CA GLY A 178 -5.72 -5.98 -8.21
C GLY A 178 -6.78 -6.69 -9.06
N GLY A 179 -7.80 -7.26 -8.44
CA GLY A 179 -8.95 -7.87 -9.12
C GLY A 179 -10.06 -6.90 -9.49
N ALA A 180 -9.97 -5.63 -9.08
CA ALA A 180 -11.07 -4.66 -9.27
C ALA A 180 -11.36 -4.36 -10.74
N ILE A 181 -10.34 -4.15 -11.56
CA ILE A 181 -10.52 -3.84 -13.00
C ILE A 181 -11.17 -5.00 -13.76
N PRO A 182 -10.70 -6.26 -13.66
CA PRO A 182 -11.38 -7.39 -14.27
C PRO A 182 -12.84 -7.55 -13.84
N LEU A 183 -13.15 -7.32 -12.57
CA LEU A 183 -14.51 -7.39 -12.06
C LEU A 183 -15.37 -6.23 -12.59
N LEU A 184 -14.83 -5.01 -12.60
CA LEU A 184 -15.53 -3.85 -13.15
C LEU A 184 -15.87 -4.04 -14.63
N GLN A 185 -14.97 -4.62 -15.42
CA GLN A 185 -15.23 -4.90 -16.85
C GLN A 185 -16.37 -5.92 -17.02
N LYS A 186 -16.56 -6.86 -16.11
CA LYS A 186 -17.67 -7.82 -16.12
C LYS A 186 -19.03 -7.18 -15.85
N THR A 187 -19.08 -5.99 -15.24
CA THR A 187 -20.35 -5.28 -15.01
C THR A 187 -21.01 -4.80 -16.31
N GLY A 188 -20.26 -4.71 -17.41
CA GLY A 188 -20.73 -4.19 -18.68
C GLY A 188 -20.90 -2.66 -18.74
N ILE A 189 -20.51 -1.93 -17.69
CA ILE A 189 -20.54 -0.47 -17.65
C ILE A 189 -19.62 0.09 -18.74
N PRO A 190 -20.12 0.98 -19.64
CA PRO A 190 -19.33 1.46 -20.78
C PRO A 190 -18.01 2.10 -20.41
N GLU A 191 -17.95 2.84 -19.31
CA GLU A 191 -16.79 3.54 -18.80
C GLU A 191 -15.63 2.59 -18.39
N SER A 192 -15.95 1.34 -18.09
CA SER A 192 -14.97 0.32 -17.70
C SER A 192 -14.08 -0.17 -18.84
N LYS A 193 -14.54 0.00 -20.11
CA LYS A 193 -13.91 -0.62 -21.29
C LYS A 193 -12.50 -0.11 -21.59
N HIS A 194 -12.17 1.09 -21.15
CA HIS A 194 -10.87 1.73 -21.41
C HIS A 194 -9.92 1.71 -20.20
N LEU A 195 -10.33 1.07 -19.11
CA LEU A 195 -9.51 0.95 -17.92
C LEU A 195 -8.59 -0.26 -18.06
N GLY A 196 -7.31 -0.04 -17.84
CA GLY A 196 -6.28 -1.06 -17.81
C GLY A 196 -5.38 -0.90 -16.60
N GLY A 197 -4.80 -2.01 -16.13
CA GLY A 197 -3.78 -2.01 -15.07
C GLY A 197 -2.49 -2.62 -15.61
N PHE A 198 -1.36 -2.03 -15.25
CA PHE A 198 -0.05 -2.61 -15.52
C PHE A 198 0.54 -3.08 -14.17
N PRO A 199 0.39 -4.37 -13.81
CA PRO A 199 0.89 -4.87 -12.55
C PRO A 199 2.42 -4.92 -12.58
N ILE A 200 3.05 -4.32 -11.56
CA ILE A 200 4.48 -4.42 -11.31
C ILE A 200 4.67 -5.29 -10.07
N THR A 201 5.47 -6.33 -10.18
CA THR A 201 5.85 -7.16 -9.04
C THR A 201 7.03 -6.53 -8.30
N GLY A 202 6.98 -6.52 -6.97
CA GLY A 202 8.10 -6.21 -6.09
C GLY A 202 8.59 -7.48 -5.38
N GLN A 203 9.86 -7.51 -5.03
CA GLN A 203 10.43 -8.54 -4.16
C GLN A 203 10.74 -7.90 -2.80
N PHE A 204 10.31 -8.56 -1.74
CA PHE A 204 10.62 -8.17 -0.38
C PHE A 204 11.61 -9.16 0.22
N LEU A 205 12.67 -8.65 0.82
CA LEU A 205 13.52 -9.42 1.70
C LEU A 205 13.02 -9.23 3.12
N ILE A 206 12.68 -10.33 3.78
CA ILE A 206 12.20 -10.32 5.15
C ILE A 206 13.29 -10.96 6.02
N CYS A 207 13.80 -10.20 6.97
CA CYS A 207 14.65 -10.74 8.01
C CYS A 207 13.75 -11.30 9.13
N THR A 208 13.88 -12.59 9.41
CA THR A 208 13.17 -13.28 10.49
C THR A 208 14.07 -13.61 11.67
N ASN A 209 15.34 -13.21 11.62
CA ASN A 209 16.26 -13.36 12.72
C ASN A 209 15.89 -12.38 13.85
N PRO A 210 15.66 -12.83 15.08
CA PRO A 210 15.31 -11.98 16.22
C PRO A 210 16.51 -11.22 16.82
N ASP A 211 17.75 -11.55 16.42
CA ASP A 211 19.00 -11.00 16.96
C ASP A 211 19.48 -9.75 16.21
#